data_ecdb90438d67fdcc28364ec5b2bfcdfb
#
_entry.id   ecdb90438d67fdcc28364ec5b2bfcdfb
#
_cell.length_a   1.000
_cell.length_b   1.000
_cell.length_c   1.000
_cell.angle_alpha   90.00
_cell.angle_beta   90.00
_cell.angle_gamma   90.00
#
_symmetry.space_group_name_H-M   'P 1'
#
loop_
_entity.id
_entity.type
_entity.pdbx_description
1 polymer ?
#
loop_
_entity_poly.entity_id
_entity_poly.type
_entity_poly.pdbx_seq_one_letter_code
_entity_poly.pdbx_strand_id
1 'polypeptide(L)'
;MFSFKTGLRVIELPYMYQHPDHPFMLADLDGLVMMPDGSMAILECKVINAFTKKYYGTKENPKLPYQYEAQVRHYMCVMDIDVAYVIAIYGNTRNDVIIRKVTRDIKYEKIMIEELEEFWQHVQNNEEPGMFEDKDPNLLIKALEEKKYVDGTIELPY
;
A
#
# COMPACT_ATOMS: atom_id res chain seq x y z
N MET A 1 1.54 -18.12 -6.41
CA MET A 1 2.09 -17.46 -7.63
C MET A 1 3.50 -16.92 -7.40
N PHE A 2 3.74 -16.09 -6.39
CA PHE A 2 5.06 -15.54 -6.08
C PHE A 2 6.13 -16.62 -5.88
N SER A 3 5.90 -17.58 -4.98
CA SER A 3 6.84 -18.69 -4.72
C SER A 3 7.16 -19.51 -5.97
N PHE A 4 6.18 -19.71 -6.85
CA PHE A 4 6.40 -20.42 -8.12
C PHE A 4 7.36 -19.66 -9.06
N LYS A 5 7.31 -18.31 -9.06
CA LYS A 5 8.16 -17.47 -9.93
C LYS A 5 9.55 -17.24 -9.36
N THR A 6 9.68 -17.18 -8.04
CA THR A 6 10.92 -16.79 -7.36
C THR A 6 11.65 -17.94 -6.68
N GLY A 7 10.97 -19.05 -6.41
CA GLY A 7 11.48 -20.13 -5.57
C GLY A 7 11.49 -19.81 -4.06
N LEU A 8 11.11 -18.58 -3.68
CA LEU A 8 11.12 -18.14 -2.28
C LEU A 8 9.88 -18.64 -1.54
N ARG A 9 10.05 -18.96 -0.27
CA ARG A 9 8.96 -19.38 0.61
C ARG A 9 8.18 -18.18 1.09
N VAL A 10 6.84 -18.26 0.99
CA VAL A 10 5.90 -17.29 1.55
C VAL A 10 5.28 -17.87 2.81
N ILE A 11 5.14 -17.04 3.82
CA ILE A 11 4.47 -17.32 5.09
C ILE A 11 3.26 -16.42 5.18
N GLU A 12 2.09 -16.99 5.36
CA GLU A 12 0.85 -16.26 5.63
C GLU A 12 0.76 -15.91 7.12
N LEU A 13 0.33 -14.71 7.40
CA LEU A 13 0.19 -14.19 8.76
C LEU A 13 -1.25 -13.70 8.97
N PRO A 14 -2.00 -14.30 9.90
CA PRO A 14 -3.40 -13.93 10.12
C PRO A 14 -3.54 -12.78 11.14
N TYR A 15 -2.59 -11.85 11.18
CA TYR A 15 -2.56 -10.79 12.17
C TYR A 15 -2.40 -9.42 11.52
N MET A 16 -3.05 -8.43 12.11
CA MET A 16 -2.75 -7.02 11.89
C MET A 16 -1.65 -6.60 12.87
N TYR A 17 -0.67 -5.87 12.37
CA TYR A 17 0.48 -5.39 13.13
C TYR A 17 0.32 -3.90 13.42
N GLN A 18 0.87 -3.48 14.55
CA GLN A 18 0.83 -2.09 15.00
C GLN A 18 2.25 -1.60 15.23
N HIS A 19 2.53 -0.36 14.79
CA HIS A 19 3.82 0.26 15.03
C HIS A 19 4.01 0.50 16.55
N PRO A 20 5.17 0.15 17.13
CA PRO A 20 5.38 0.25 18.57
C PRO A 20 5.30 1.69 19.11
N ASP A 21 5.84 2.65 18.36
CA ASP A 21 5.90 4.06 18.79
C ASP A 21 4.76 4.92 18.21
N HIS A 22 4.13 4.48 17.12
CA HIS A 22 3.03 5.17 16.45
C HIS A 22 1.79 4.27 16.36
N PRO A 23 1.02 4.07 17.46
CA PRO A 23 -0.04 3.07 17.53
C PRO A 23 -1.19 3.24 16.53
N PHE A 24 -1.32 4.38 15.90
CA PHE A 24 -2.29 4.63 14.82
C PHE A 24 -1.85 4.03 13.48
N MET A 25 -0.57 3.68 13.33
CA MET A 25 -0.03 3.05 12.13
C MET A 25 -0.18 1.54 12.22
N LEU A 26 -0.96 0.97 11.31
CA LEU A 26 -1.29 -0.45 11.27
C LEU A 26 -0.86 -1.05 9.94
N ALA A 27 -0.49 -2.33 9.93
CA ALA A 27 -0.16 -3.09 8.73
C ALA A 27 -0.90 -4.42 8.72
N ASP A 28 -1.61 -4.68 7.63
CA ASP A 28 -2.25 -5.96 7.30
C ASP A 28 -1.57 -6.53 6.07
N LEU A 29 -0.74 -7.56 6.26
CA LEU A 29 0.15 -8.08 5.24
C LEU A 29 -0.47 -9.26 4.50
N ASP A 30 -0.36 -9.29 3.18
CA ASP A 30 -0.70 -10.48 2.39
C ASP A 30 0.26 -11.66 2.66
N GLY A 31 1.46 -11.37 3.18
CA GLY A 31 2.40 -12.38 3.62
C GLY A 31 3.81 -11.87 3.87
N LEU A 32 4.67 -12.76 4.37
CA LEU A 32 6.11 -12.55 4.48
C LEU A 32 6.86 -13.52 3.58
N VAL A 33 7.92 -13.04 2.98
CA VAL A 33 8.86 -13.84 2.16
C VAL A 33 10.09 -14.15 2.99
N MET A 34 10.42 -15.42 3.13
CA MET A 34 11.68 -15.87 3.74
C MET A 34 12.81 -15.73 2.70
N MET A 35 13.78 -14.88 2.98
CA MET A 35 14.94 -14.67 2.12
C MET A 35 16.02 -15.71 2.38
N PRO A 36 16.91 -15.98 1.40
CA PRO A 36 17.97 -16.99 1.55
C PRO A 36 18.98 -16.73 2.68
N ASP A 37 19.15 -15.46 3.05
CA ASP A 37 20.01 -15.03 4.16
C ASP A 37 19.32 -15.10 5.53
N GLY A 38 18.07 -15.58 5.58
CA GLY A 38 17.26 -15.68 6.79
C GLY A 38 16.49 -14.39 7.14
N SER A 39 16.68 -13.30 6.41
CA SER A 39 15.89 -12.09 6.60
C SER A 39 14.46 -12.29 6.06
N MET A 40 13.57 -11.36 6.41
CA MET A 40 12.19 -11.36 5.94
C MET A 40 11.94 -10.18 5.01
N ALA A 41 11.07 -10.38 4.02
CA ALA A 41 10.56 -9.31 3.19
C ALA A 41 9.01 -9.34 3.20
N ILE A 42 8.39 -8.17 3.04
CA ILE A 42 6.93 -8.07 2.94
C ILE A 42 6.50 -8.53 1.54
N LEU A 43 5.37 -9.23 1.46
CA LEU A 43 4.69 -9.53 0.21
C LEU A 43 3.35 -8.80 0.18
N GLU A 44 3.13 -8.07 -0.91
CA GLU A 44 1.86 -7.42 -1.22
C GLU A 44 1.35 -7.93 -2.57
N CYS A 45 0.09 -8.36 -2.62
CA CYS A 45 -0.55 -8.95 -3.79
C CYS A 45 -1.60 -8.01 -4.39
N LYS A 46 -1.52 -7.74 -5.68
CA LYS A 46 -2.48 -6.89 -6.39
C LYS A 46 -3.07 -7.63 -7.58
N VAL A 47 -4.39 -7.56 -7.72
CA VAL A 47 -5.07 -7.91 -8.97
C VAL A 47 -5.32 -6.62 -9.72
N ILE A 48 -4.82 -6.53 -10.95
CA ILE A 48 -4.87 -5.31 -11.74
C ILE A 48 -5.47 -5.57 -13.12
N ASN A 49 -6.00 -4.51 -13.72
CA ASN A 49 -6.44 -4.58 -15.11
C ASN A 49 -5.21 -4.60 -16.05
N ALA A 50 -5.26 -5.38 -17.12
CA ALA A 50 -4.19 -5.46 -18.11
C ALA A 50 -3.80 -4.09 -18.71
N PHE A 51 -4.75 -3.14 -18.84
CA PHE A 51 -4.48 -1.77 -19.31
C PHE A 51 -3.64 -0.94 -18.32
N THR A 52 -3.66 -1.26 -17.03
CA THR A 52 -2.87 -0.55 -16.01
C THR A 52 -1.44 -1.08 -15.89
N LYS A 53 -1.12 -2.20 -16.54
CA LYS A 53 0.23 -2.78 -16.60
C LYS A 53 1.31 -1.76 -16.98
N LYS A 54 0.99 -0.81 -17.86
CA LYS A 54 1.92 0.25 -18.28
C LYS A 54 2.49 1.09 -17.14
N TYR A 55 1.77 1.22 -16.03
CA TYR A 55 2.20 1.99 -14.86
C TYR A 55 3.26 1.27 -14.02
N TYR A 56 3.49 -0.01 -14.29
CA TYR A 56 4.53 -0.81 -13.62
C TYR A 56 5.89 -0.75 -14.35
N GLY A 57 5.97 -0.04 -15.48
CA GLY A 57 7.19 0.07 -16.27
C GLY A 57 7.61 -1.24 -16.94
N THR A 58 8.87 -1.31 -17.34
CA THR A 58 9.49 -2.48 -17.96
C THR A 58 10.44 -3.18 -16.98
N LYS A 59 11.16 -4.20 -17.47
CA LYS A 59 12.25 -4.84 -16.68
C LYS A 59 13.45 -3.92 -16.54
N GLU A 60 13.74 -3.14 -17.59
CA GLU A 60 14.88 -2.22 -17.69
C GLU A 60 14.61 -0.90 -16.95
N ASN A 61 13.34 -0.50 -16.89
CA ASN A 61 12.88 0.69 -16.17
C ASN A 61 11.66 0.32 -15.29
N PRO A 62 11.90 -0.38 -14.18
CA PRO A 62 10.82 -0.81 -13.29
C PRO A 62 10.19 0.39 -12.60
N LYS A 63 8.86 0.39 -12.53
CA LYS A 63 8.05 1.38 -11.81
C LYS A 63 7.05 0.65 -10.91
N LEU A 64 6.58 1.35 -9.91
CA LEU A 64 5.45 0.94 -9.08
C LEU A 64 4.48 2.11 -8.99
N PRO A 65 3.16 1.90 -9.16
CA PRO A 65 2.18 2.95 -8.95
C PRO A 65 2.31 3.53 -7.54
N TYR A 66 2.26 4.85 -7.45
CA TYR A 66 2.51 5.61 -6.22
C TYR A 66 1.71 5.08 -5.00
N GLN A 67 0.42 4.81 -5.17
CA GLN A 67 -0.43 4.32 -4.07
C GLN A 67 0.05 2.98 -3.50
N TYR A 68 0.58 2.08 -4.33
CA TYR A 68 1.10 0.79 -3.86
C TYR A 68 2.50 0.92 -3.27
N GLU A 69 3.29 1.86 -3.79
CA GLU A 69 4.59 2.17 -3.20
C GLU A 69 4.42 2.77 -1.79
N ALA A 70 3.52 3.74 -1.63
CA ALA A 70 3.21 4.33 -0.33
C ALA A 70 2.71 3.28 0.68
N GLN A 71 1.82 2.38 0.25
CA GLN A 71 1.31 1.29 1.09
C GLN A 71 2.43 0.38 1.60
N VAL A 72 3.29 -0.12 0.71
CA VAL A 72 4.35 -1.04 1.16
C VAL A 72 5.43 -0.34 1.97
N ARG A 73 5.72 0.95 1.72
CA ARG A 73 6.63 1.73 2.57
C ARG A 73 6.07 1.94 3.97
N HIS A 74 4.76 2.19 4.09
CA HIS A 74 4.07 2.23 5.37
C HIS A 74 4.20 0.89 6.11
N TYR A 75 3.98 -0.22 5.43
CA TYR A 75 4.13 -1.56 6.02
C TYR A 75 5.57 -1.86 6.44
N MET A 76 6.55 -1.44 5.63
CA MET A 76 7.97 -1.58 5.97
C MET A 76 8.33 -0.81 7.25
N CYS A 77 7.77 0.38 7.43
CA CYS A 77 7.90 1.18 8.65
C CYS A 77 7.30 0.45 9.86
N VAL A 78 6.04 0.02 9.77
CA VAL A 78 5.33 -0.66 10.87
C VAL A 78 6.03 -1.95 11.30
N MET A 79 6.59 -2.70 10.34
CA MET A 79 7.19 -4.02 10.56
C MET A 79 8.69 -3.98 10.82
N ASP A 80 9.34 -2.83 10.66
CA ASP A 80 10.79 -2.66 10.68
C ASP A 80 11.51 -3.63 9.71
N ILE A 81 11.00 -3.70 8.46
CA ILE A 81 11.51 -4.59 7.42
C ILE A 81 12.04 -3.77 6.24
N ASP A 82 13.25 -4.13 5.75
CA ASP A 82 13.98 -3.36 4.73
C ASP A 82 13.56 -3.64 3.28
N VAL A 83 12.82 -4.71 3.03
CA VAL A 83 12.46 -5.15 1.68
C VAL A 83 10.99 -5.50 1.59
N ALA A 84 10.33 -5.02 0.52
CA ALA A 84 9.00 -5.46 0.14
C ALA A 84 8.98 -5.93 -1.32
N TYR A 85 8.12 -6.89 -1.62
CA TYR A 85 7.77 -7.32 -2.96
C TYR A 85 6.30 -7.04 -3.22
N VAL A 86 6.02 -6.39 -4.34
CA VAL A 86 4.66 -6.25 -4.86
C VAL A 86 4.52 -7.18 -6.05
N ILE A 87 3.58 -8.13 -5.99
CA ILE A 87 3.19 -8.95 -7.12
C ILE A 87 1.86 -8.46 -7.69
N ALA A 88 1.84 -8.05 -8.94
CA ALA A 88 0.64 -7.62 -9.66
C ALA A 88 0.24 -8.67 -10.69
N ILE A 89 -0.98 -9.19 -10.57
CA ILE A 89 -1.57 -10.20 -11.46
C ILE A 89 -2.51 -9.46 -12.41
N TYR A 90 -2.30 -9.57 -13.74
CA TYR A 90 -3.06 -8.85 -14.77
C TYR A 90 -3.79 -9.74 -15.77
N GLY A 91 -3.80 -11.04 -15.56
CA GLY A 91 -4.44 -12.02 -16.43
C GLY A 91 -4.63 -13.37 -15.76
N ASN A 92 -4.98 -14.38 -16.55
CA ASN A 92 -5.41 -15.68 -16.06
C ASN A 92 -4.31 -16.76 -16.14
N THR A 93 -3.12 -16.42 -16.63
CA THR A 93 -2.02 -17.37 -16.74
C THR A 93 -0.94 -17.10 -15.69
N ARG A 94 -0.12 -18.12 -15.41
CA ARG A 94 1.03 -17.99 -14.50
C ARG A 94 2.09 -17.00 -14.98
N ASN A 95 2.02 -16.55 -16.24
CA ASN A 95 2.94 -15.58 -16.83
C ASN A 95 2.41 -14.15 -16.76
N ASP A 96 1.12 -13.97 -16.44
CA ASP A 96 0.47 -12.67 -16.38
C ASP A 96 0.70 -11.98 -15.03
N VAL A 97 1.98 -11.89 -14.66
CA VAL A 97 2.41 -11.30 -13.39
C VAL A 97 3.58 -10.34 -13.57
N ILE A 98 3.60 -9.32 -12.74
CA ILE A 98 4.71 -8.39 -12.59
C ILE A 98 5.14 -8.44 -11.13
N ILE A 99 6.43 -8.53 -10.88
CA ILE A 99 6.99 -8.45 -9.53
C ILE A 99 7.87 -7.21 -9.47
N ARG A 100 7.68 -6.41 -8.42
CA ARG A 100 8.48 -5.23 -8.11
C ARG A 100 9.06 -5.35 -6.71
N LYS A 101 10.34 -5.04 -6.58
CA LYS A 101 11.03 -4.96 -5.30
C LYS A 101 11.08 -3.50 -4.87
N VAL A 102 10.76 -3.24 -3.62
CA VAL A 102 10.91 -1.94 -2.96
C VAL A 102 11.93 -2.12 -1.83
N THR A 103 12.85 -1.19 -1.71
CA THR A 103 13.79 -1.12 -0.59
C THR A 103 13.41 0.05 0.32
N ARG A 104 13.66 -0.11 1.61
CA ARG A 104 13.37 0.91 2.62
C ARG A 104 14.08 2.22 2.31
N ASP A 105 13.41 3.33 2.58
CA ASP A 105 13.94 4.68 2.47
C ASP A 105 13.61 5.44 3.75
N ILE A 106 14.60 5.58 4.61
CA ILE A 106 14.44 6.22 5.92
C ILE A 106 14.08 7.71 5.82
N LYS A 107 14.48 8.39 4.73
CA LYS A 107 14.10 9.79 4.53
C LYS A 107 12.61 9.93 4.19
N TYR A 108 12.15 9.06 3.29
CA TYR A 108 10.73 8.97 2.96
C TYR A 108 9.91 8.62 4.21
N GLU A 109 10.37 7.65 4.99
CA GLU A 109 9.71 7.16 6.20
C GLU A 109 9.50 8.27 7.23
N LYS A 110 10.51 9.11 7.48
CA LYS A 110 10.39 10.26 8.39
C LYS A 110 9.29 11.23 7.95
N ILE A 111 9.31 11.63 6.69
CA ILE A 111 8.30 12.54 6.13
C ILE A 111 6.91 11.90 6.23
N MET A 112 6.80 10.62 5.89
CA MET A 112 5.54 9.89 5.96
C MET A 112 4.98 9.84 7.40
N ILE A 113 5.84 9.60 8.40
CA ILE A 113 5.42 9.59 9.81
C ILE A 113 4.90 10.98 10.22
N GLU A 114 5.65 12.04 9.91
CA GLU A 114 5.25 13.42 10.23
C GLU A 114 3.88 13.78 9.65
N GLU A 115 3.65 13.48 8.37
CA GLU A 115 2.36 13.70 7.68
C GLU A 115 1.21 12.86 8.28
N LEU A 116 1.50 11.62 8.65
CA LEU A 116 0.50 10.75 9.26
C LEU A 116 0.17 11.14 10.71
N GLU A 117 1.15 11.65 11.47
CA GLU A 117 0.92 12.20 12.81
C GLU A 117 0.04 13.44 12.77
N GLU A 118 0.32 14.37 11.84
CA GLU A 118 -0.51 15.56 11.63
C GLU A 118 -1.95 15.16 11.27
N PHE A 119 -2.11 14.25 10.30
CA PHE A 119 -3.43 13.74 9.95
C PHE A 119 -4.14 13.10 11.13
N TRP A 120 -3.43 12.30 11.93
CA TRP A 120 -4.01 11.64 13.10
C TRP A 120 -4.44 12.62 14.18
N GLN A 121 -3.72 13.73 14.37
CA GLN A 121 -4.14 14.82 15.27
C GLN A 121 -5.47 15.44 14.83
N HIS A 122 -5.65 15.70 13.54
CA HIS A 122 -6.94 16.16 13.01
C HIS A 122 -8.08 15.17 13.30
N VAL A 123 -7.81 13.87 13.14
CA VAL A 123 -8.79 12.81 13.46
C VAL A 123 -9.16 12.84 14.96
N GLN A 124 -8.17 12.96 15.85
CA GLN A 124 -8.40 12.98 17.29
C GLN A 124 -9.16 14.24 17.76
N ASN A 125 -8.89 15.36 17.13
CA ASN A 125 -9.54 16.64 17.42
C ASN A 125 -10.92 16.78 16.76
N ASN A 126 -11.32 15.84 15.90
CA ASN A 126 -12.51 15.91 15.04
C ASN A 126 -12.50 17.17 14.15
N GLU A 127 -11.32 17.51 13.63
CA GLU A 127 -11.06 18.61 12.72
C GLU A 127 -10.90 18.11 11.28
N GLU A 128 -11.45 18.83 10.31
CA GLU A 128 -11.18 18.52 8.91
C GLU A 128 -9.71 18.81 8.59
N PRO A 129 -8.99 17.85 7.97
CA PRO A 129 -7.65 18.13 7.48
C PRO A 129 -7.71 19.22 6.40
N GLY A 130 -6.75 20.13 6.41
CA GLY A 130 -6.65 21.19 5.40
C GLY A 130 -6.68 20.61 3.98
N MET A 131 -7.34 21.33 3.06
CA MET A 131 -7.28 20.94 1.64
C MET A 131 -5.85 21.10 1.15
N PHE A 132 -5.29 20.01 0.63
CA PHE A 132 -3.99 20.09 -0.04
C PHE A 132 -4.11 21.02 -1.27
N GLU A 133 -3.30 22.03 -1.34
CA GLU A 133 -3.36 23.09 -2.37
C GLU A 133 -3.26 22.56 -3.82
N ASP A 134 -2.71 21.36 -4.02
CA ASP A 134 -2.49 20.74 -5.32
C ASP A 134 -3.58 19.74 -5.78
N LYS A 135 -4.66 19.55 -5.03
CA LYS A 135 -5.74 18.65 -5.47
C LYS A 135 -6.80 19.42 -6.22
N ASP A 136 -7.14 18.91 -7.42
CA ASP A 136 -8.26 19.41 -8.21
C ASP A 136 -9.54 19.48 -7.37
N PRO A 137 -10.06 20.69 -7.05
CA PRO A 137 -11.26 20.87 -6.24
C PRO A 137 -12.46 20.10 -6.79
N ASN A 138 -12.50 19.87 -8.12
CA ASN A 138 -13.58 19.16 -8.79
C ASN A 138 -13.60 17.67 -8.42
N LEU A 139 -12.46 17.05 -8.12
CA LEU A 139 -12.40 15.66 -7.63
C LEU A 139 -13.02 15.54 -6.24
N LEU A 140 -12.77 16.52 -5.36
CA LEU A 140 -13.37 16.54 -4.03
C LEU A 140 -14.87 16.81 -4.10
N ILE A 141 -15.30 17.80 -4.89
CA ILE A 141 -16.71 18.12 -5.11
C ILE A 141 -17.44 16.89 -5.64
N LYS A 142 -16.89 16.23 -6.66
CA LYS A 142 -17.47 14.99 -7.22
C LYS A 142 -17.56 13.88 -6.18
N ALA A 143 -16.53 13.67 -5.37
CA ALA A 143 -16.56 12.68 -4.29
C ALA A 143 -17.59 13.00 -3.21
N LEU A 144 -17.81 14.28 -2.90
CA LEU A 144 -18.84 14.73 -1.96
C LEU A 144 -20.25 14.63 -2.54
N GLU A 145 -20.44 14.95 -3.81
CA GLU A 145 -21.72 14.81 -4.53
C GLU A 145 -22.16 13.35 -4.70
N GLU A 146 -21.20 12.42 -4.88
CA GLU A 146 -21.46 10.99 -4.99
C GLU A 146 -21.80 10.36 -3.63
N LYS A 147 -21.46 11.01 -2.50
CA LYS A 147 -21.84 10.61 -1.14
C LYS A 147 -23.26 11.10 -0.81
N LYS A 148 -24.28 10.37 -1.20
CA LYS A 148 -25.62 10.57 -0.65
C LYS A 148 -25.70 9.96 0.74
N TYR A 149 -25.69 10.80 1.76
CA TYR A 149 -26.05 10.38 3.11
C TYR A 149 -27.57 10.31 3.21
N VAL A 150 -28.12 9.14 3.44
CA VAL A 150 -29.52 8.96 3.81
C VAL A 150 -29.51 8.47 5.26
N ASP A 151 -30.01 9.32 6.17
CA ASP A 151 -30.21 9.03 7.60
C ASP A 151 -29.03 8.37 8.35
N GLY A 152 -27.80 8.82 8.10
CA GLY A 152 -26.62 8.32 8.80
C GLY A 152 -26.18 6.91 8.40
N THR A 153 -26.81 6.32 7.43
CA THR A 153 -26.45 5.01 6.88
C THR A 153 -25.77 5.19 5.53
N ILE A 154 -24.59 4.59 5.35
CA ILE A 154 -23.89 4.54 4.06
C ILE A 154 -24.44 3.33 3.30
N GLU A 155 -25.24 3.54 2.26
CA GLU A 155 -25.52 2.50 1.28
C GLU A 155 -24.31 2.36 0.33
N LEU A 156 -23.60 1.24 0.42
CA LEU A 156 -22.57 0.90 -0.55
C LEU A 156 -23.24 0.39 -1.82
N PRO A 157 -22.92 0.94 -3.01
CA PRO A 157 -23.38 0.36 -4.26
C PRO A 157 -22.76 -1.03 -4.44
N TYR A 158 -23.60 -2.00 -4.76
CA TYR A 158 -23.19 -3.36 -5.12
C TYR A 158 -22.50 -3.40 -6.50
#